data_b21db7c58dc8f36a72b00a7d3caeb4b8
#
_entry.id   b21db7c58dc8f36a72b00a7d3caeb4b8
#
_cell.length_a   1.000
_cell.length_b   1.000
_cell.length_c   1.000
_cell.angle_alpha   90.00
_cell.angle_beta   90.00
_cell.angle_gamma   90.00
#
_symmetry.space_group_name_H-M   'P 1'
#
loop_
_entity.id
_entity.type
_entity.pdbx_description
1 polymer ?
#
loop_
_entity_poly.entity_id
_entity_poly.type
_entity_poly.pdbx_seq_one_letter_code
_entity_poly.pdbx_strand_id
1 'polypeptide(L)'
;MEQFLRQLQTIPEAAELIRRVEEGGCPAAVSGLQPVQRACVGAAVAAACGRPAVFLCGDEREVQVLSADLETLTGRRPVTLLGREWQFRPGAVGSRDWERSRLAALYALAQGDAPVVVATADGLMARTLPPETLRSLAITLEVGGQAELGALAEQLLSAGYTRCEQVEGVGQFALRGGILDVFSPLMDQPVRCEFFDDEIDSMGAFDPGTQRRTRNVSSARILPAAEVLPLSLIHI
;
A
#
# COMPACT_ATOMS: atom_id res chain seq x y z
N MET A 1 -10.97 -20.66 -10.01
CA MET A 1 -10.39 -19.63 -10.87
C MET A 1 -9.04 -20.06 -11.47
N GLU A 2 -8.13 -20.67 -10.73
CA GLU A 2 -6.86 -21.20 -11.28
C GLU A 2 -7.05 -22.14 -12.49
N GLN A 3 -8.04 -23.04 -12.43
CA GLN A 3 -8.33 -23.95 -13.55
C GLN A 3 -8.72 -23.19 -14.81
N PHE A 4 -9.47 -22.10 -14.69
CA PHE A 4 -9.82 -21.24 -15.83
C PHE A 4 -8.58 -20.58 -16.44
N LEU A 5 -7.69 -20.00 -15.62
CA LEU A 5 -6.44 -19.42 -16.12
C LEU A 5 -5.56 -20.46 -16.80
N ARG A 6 -5.46 -21.69 -16.27
CA ARG A 6 -4.74 -22.79 -16.91
C ARG A 6 -5.35 -23.18 -18.27
N GLN A 7 -6.68 -23.17 -18.40
CA GLN A 7 -7.33 -23.42 -19.68
C GLN A 7 -7.04 -22.31 -20.70
N LEU A 8 -7.02 -21.04 -20.28
CA LEU A 8 -6.63 -19.93 -21.15
C LEU A 8 -5.19 -20.08 -21.69
N GLN A 9 -4.28 -20.58 -20.88
CA GLN A 9 -2.88 -20.84 -21.28
C GLN A 9 -2.75 -21.89 -22.40
N THR A 10 -3.77 -22.74 -22.60
CA THR A 10 -3.78 -23.76 -23.67
C THR A 10 -4.30 -23.24 -25.01
N ILE A 11 -4.85 -22.02 -25.04
CA ILE A 11 -5.25 -21.37 -26.30
C ILE A 11 -4.00 -21.07 -27.13
N PRO A 12 -3.91 -21.43 -28.42
CA PRO A 12 -2.69 -21.31 -29.22
C PRO A 12 -2.06 -19.91 -29.18
N GLU A 13 -2.86 -18.84 -29.26
CA GLU A 13 -2.41 -17.46 -29.26
C GLU A 13 -1.86 -17.06 -27.90
N ALA A 14 -2.48 -17.53 -26.80
CA ALA A 14 -2.02 -17.28 -25.45
C ALA A 14 -0.73 -18.07 -25.15
N ALA A 15 -0.64 -19.33 -25.58
CA ALA A 15 0.55 -20.16 -25.45
C ALA A 15 1.74 -19.56 -26.21
N GLU A 16 1.52 -19.05 -27.41
CA GLU A 16 2.56 -18.36 -28.19
C GLU A 16 3.01 -17.07 -27.52
N LEU A 17 2.09 -16.28 -26.94
CA LEU A 17 2.41 -15.07 -26.18
C LEU A 17 3.28 -15.41 -24.95
N ILE A 18 2.89 -16.43 -24.19
CA ILE A 18 3.63 -16.90 -23.01
C ILE A 18 5.05 -17.30 -23.43
N ARG A 19 5.20 -18.13 -24.46
CA ARG A 19 6.49 -18.56 -24.97
C ARG A 19 7.38 -17.37 -25.35
N ARG A 20 6.82 -16.37 -26.05
CA ARG A 20 7.57 -15.14 -26.41
C ARG A 20 8.04 -14.36 -25.17
N VAL A 21 7.19 -14.24 -24.16
CA VAL A 21 7.57 -13.55 -22.92
C VAL A 21 8.67 -14.31 -22.18
N GLU A 22 8.61 -15.63 -22.12
CA GLU A 22 9.63 -16.47 -21.49
C GLU A 22 10.98 -16.41 -22.22
N GLU A 23 10.95 -16.42 -23.55
CA GLU A 23 12.16 -16.34 -24.41
C GLU A 23 12.72 -14.90 -24.52
N GLY A 24 12.06 -13.90 -23.92
CA GLY A 24 12.48 -12.49 -24.01
C GLY A 24 12.17 -11.83 -25.36
N GLY A 25 11.31 -12.44 -26.17
CA GLY A 25 10.87 -11.95 -27.49
C GLY A 25 9.87 -10.80 -27.41
N CYS A 26 10.15 -9.78 -26.59
CA CYS A 26 9.31 -8.59 -26.42
C CYS A 26 9.94 -7.37 -27.12
N PRO A 27 9.14 -6.39 -27.57
CA PRO A 27 7.68 -6.28 -27.37
C PRO A 27 6.86 -7.22 -28.25
N ALA A 28 5.69 -7.66 -27.73
CA ALA A 28 4.67 -8.39 -28.47
C ALA A 28 3.37 -7.56 -28.48
N ALA A 29 2.70 -7.48 -29.63
CA ALA A 29 1.42 -6.80 -29.77
C ALA A 29 0.26 -7.81 -29.78
N VAL A 30 -0.76 -7.54 -28.98
CA VAL A 30 -2.00 -8.33 -28.95
C VAL A 30 -3.15 -7.39 -29.25
N SER A 31 -4.00 -7.72 -30.21
CA SER A 31 -5.13 -6.92 -30.65
C SER A 31 -6.43 -7.72 -30.64
N GLY A 32 -7.57 -7.02 -30.73
CA GLY A 32 -8.89 -7.65 -30.81
C GLY A 32 -9.48 -8.08 -29.45
N LEU A 33 -8.83 -7.78 -28.34
CA LEU A 33 -9.30 -8.12 -26.99
C LEU A 33 -10.22 -7.04 -26.42
N GLN A 34 -11.37 -7.45 -25.90
CA GLN A 34 -12.22 -6.62 -25.05
C GLN A 34 -11.55 -6.39 -23.67
N PRO A 35 -11.96 -5.36 -22.89
CA PRO A 35 -11.32 -5.03 -21.61
C PRO A 35 -11.16 -6.24 -20.67
N VAL A 36 -12.23 -7.00 -20.43
CA VAL A 36 -12.17 -8.19 -19.56
C VAL A 36 -11.26 -9.29 -20.13
N GLN A 37 -11.19 -9.42 -21.45
CA GLN A 37 -10.30 -10.40 -22.09
C GLN A 37 -8.83 -10.01 -21.91
N ARG A 38 -8.50 -8.69 -21.91
CA ARG A 38 -7.16 -8.21 -21.59
C ARG A 38 -6.74 -8.59 -20.16
N ALA A 39 -7.67 -8.46 -19.19
CA ALA A 39 -7.44 -8.92 -17.83
C ALA A 39 -7.16 -10.42 -17.77
N CYS A 40 -7.98 -11.23 -18.46
CA CYS A 40 -7.84 -12.67 -18.50
C CYS A 40 -6.50 -13.12 -19.11
N VAL A 41 -6.14 -12.58 -20.28
CA VAL A 41 -4.88 -12.92 -20.97
C VAL A 41 -3.69 -12.46 -20.13
N GLY A 42 -3.70 -11.22 -19.62
CA GLY A 42 -2.64 -10.70 -18.78
C GLY A 42 -2.45 -11.51 -17.49
N ALA A 43 -3.53 -11.89 -16.81
CA ALA A 43 -3.46 -12.75 -15.62
C ALA A 43 -2.93 -14.15 -15.95
N ALA A 44 -3.33 -14.73 -17.09
CA ALA A 44 -2.86 -16.04 -17.53
C ALA A 44 -1.35 -16.03 -17.85
N VAL A 45 -0.87 -14.96 -18.52
CA VAL A 45 0.57 -14.77 -18.82
C VAL A 45 1.37 -14.58 -17.54
N ALA A 46 0.90 -13.70 -16.64
CA ALA A 46 1.58 -13.45 -15.37
C ALA A 46 1.70 -14.72 -14.51
N ALA A 47 0.62 -15.51 -14.46
CA ALA A 47 0.60 -16.77 -13.73
C ALA A 47 1.52 -17.83 -14.34
N ALA A 48 1.60 -17.92 -15.68
CA ALA A 48 2.46 -18.86 -16.38
C ALA A 48 3.94 -18.53 -16.19
N CYS A 49 4.30 -17.24 -16.35
CA CYS A 49 5.69 -16.81 -16.25
C CYS A 49 6.22 -16.72 -14.80
N GLY A 50 5.34 -16.76 -13.79
CA GLY A 50 5.71 -16.66 -12.37
C GLY A 50 6.43 -15.36 -12.00
N ARG A 51 6.22 -14.29 -12.76
CA ARG A 51 6.86 -12.97 -12.58
C ARG A 51 5.85 -11.94 -12.13
N PRO A 52 6.29 -10.92 -11.38
CA PRO A 52 5.44 -9.75 -11.12
C PRO A 52 5.00 -9.10 -12.44
N ALA A 53 3.72 -8.75 -12.52
CA ALA A 53 3.13 -8.12 -13.69
C ALA A 53 2.69 -6.69 -13.39
N VAL A 54 2.99 -5.78 -14.32
CA VAL A 54 2.54 -4.38 -14.25
C VAL A 54 1.60 -4.12 -15.41
N PHE A 55 0.37 -3.73 -15.09
CA PHE A 55 -0.64 -3.30 -16.06
C PHE A 55 -0.68 -1.78 -16.10
N LEU A 56 -0.39 -1.20 -17.26
CA LEU A 56 -0.46 0.23 -17.46
C LEU A 56 -1.80 0.60 -18.11
N CYS A 57 -2.54 1.48 -17.45
CA CYS A 57 -3.85 1.96 -17.86
C CYS A 57 -3.79 3.41 -18.31
N GLY A 58 -4.74 3.81 -19.17
CA GLY A 58 -4.84 5.17 -19.67
C GLY A 58 -5.37 6.16 -18.64
N ASP A 59 -6.24 5.71 -17.75
CA ASP A 59 -6.88 6.54 -16.74
C ASP A 59 -7.23 5.75 -15.47
N GLU A 60 -7.67 6.46 -14.43
CA GLU A 60 -8.06 5.88 -13.13
C GLU A 60 -9.27 4.94 -13.23
N ARG A 61 -10.21 5.24 -14.11
CA ARG A 61 -11.39 4.39 -14.32
C ARG A 61 -10.99 3.02 -14.85
N GLU A 62 -10.07 3.00 -15.82
CA GLU A 62 -9.52 1.75 -16.35
C GLU A 62 -8.77 0.97 -15.25
N VAL A 63 -8.01 1.65 -14.38
CA VAL A 63 -7.36 1.03 -13.22
C VAL A 63 -8.37 0.37 -12.29
N GLN A 64 -9.48 1.04 -11.97
CA GLN A 64 -10.50 0.49 -11.08
C GLN A 64 -11.17 -0.76 -11.67
N VAL A 65 -11.57 -0.70 -12.95
CA VAL A 65 -12.21 -1.82 -13.65
C VAL A 65 -11.25 -3.01 -13.75
N LEU A 66 -10.03 -2.76 -14.23
CA LEU A 66 -9.04 -3.82 -14.40
C LEU A 66 -8.63 -4.45 -13.07
N SER A 67 -8.51 -3.65 -12.00
CA SER A 67 -8.20 -4.16 -10.67
C SER A 67 -9.28 -5.09 -10.13
N ALA A 68 -10.57 -4.75 -10.32
CA ALA A 68 -11.70 -5.60 -9.93
C ALA A 68 -11.72 -6.92 -10.72
N ASP A 69 -11.48 -6.85 -12.03
CA ASP A 69 -11.40 -8.04 -12.88
C ASP A 69 -10.24 -8.96 -12.45
N LEU A 70 -9.05 -8.39 -12.22
CA LEU A 70 -7.87 -9.14 -11.77
C LEU A 70 -8.05 -9.73 -10.37
N GLU A 71 -8.66 -9.00 -9.43
CA GLU A 71 -9.00 -9.52 -8.12
C GLU A 71 -9.93 -10.74 -8.22
N THR A 72 -10.93 -10.67 -9.07
CA THR A 72 -11.85 -11.78 -9.35
C THR A 72 -11.12 -12.98 -9.96
N LEU A 73 -10.19 -12.75 -10.90
CA LEU A 73 -9.46 -13.79 -11.61
C LEU A 73 -8.38 -14.46 -10.77
N THR A 74 -7.69 -13.69 -9.93
CA THR A 74 -6.52 -14.18 -9.16
C THR A 74 -6.84 -14.52 -7.71
N GLY A 75 -7.98 -14.04 -7.19
CA GLY A 75 -8.33 -14.12 -5.77
C GLY A 75 -7.49 -13.20 -4.87
N ARG A 76 -6.68 -12.33 -5.46
CA ARG A 76 -5.84 -11.35 -4.75
C ARG A 76 -6.07 -9.95 -5.32
N ARG A 77 -6.22 -8.99 -4.43
CA ARG A 77 -6.35 -7.59 -4.86
C ARG A 77 -5.02 -7.08 -5.40
N PRO A 78 -4.98 -6.55 -6.63
CA PRO A 78 -3.78 -5.92 -7.18
C PRO A 78 -3.37 -4.69 -6.37
N VAL A 79 -2.08 -4.40 -6.38
CA VAL A 79 -1.58 -3.12 -5.90
C VAL A 79 -1.88 -2.05 -6.95
N THR A 80 -2.46 -0.92 -6.54
CA THR A 80 -2.78 0.18 -7.45
C THR A 80 -1.85 1.38 -7.21
N LEU A 81 -1.30 1.93 -8.29
CA LEU A 81 -0.49 3.15 -8.28
C LEU A 81 -1.11 4.20 -9.20
N LEU A 82 -1.78 5.17 -8.60
CA LEU A 82 -2.41 6.28 -9.29
C LEU A 82 -1.55 7.54 -9.25
N GLY A 83 -1.69 8.40 -10.24
CA GLY A 83 -1.11 9.73 -10.25
C GLY A 83 -1.78 10.65 -9.24
N ARG A 84 -1.09 11.70 -8.87
CA ARG A 84 -1.62 12.70 -7.97
C ARG A 84 -2.52 13.66 -8.76
N GLU A 85 -3.78 13.81 -8.34
CA GLU A 85 -4.60 14.91 -8.81
C GLU A 85 -4.07 16.26 -8.30
N TRP A 86 -3.63 17.11 -9.23
CA TRP A 86 -3.21 18.45 -8.91
C TRP A 86 -4.42 19.38 -8.89
N GLN A 87 -4.94 19.66 -7.69
CA GLN A 87 -5.98 20.67 -7.52
C GLN A 87 -5.32 22.04 -7.33
N PHE A 88 -5.32 22.86 -8.37
CA PHE A 88 -4.80 24.24 -8.34
C PHE A 88 -5.77 25.24 -7.69
N ARG A 89 -6.68 24.78 -6.82
CA ARG A 89 -7.59 25.68 -6.09
C ARG A 89 -6.96 26.09 -4.76
N PRO A 90 -6.82 27.40 -4.46
CA PRO A 90 -6.40 27.86 -3.15
C PRO A 90 -7.37 27.33 -2.07
N GLY A 91 -6.85 26.67 -1.05
CA GLY A 91 -7.65 26.15 0.07
C GLY A 91 -8.21 24.73 -0.10
N ALA A 92 -7.99 24.06 -1.22
CA ALA A 92 -8.31 22.64 -1.33
C ALA A 92 -7.30 21.84 -0.48
N VAL A 93 -7.75 21.33 0.66
CA VAL A 93 -7.03 20.31 1.40
C VAL A 93 -7.15 19.05 0.55
N GLY A 94 -6.09 18.68 -0.18
CA GLY A 94 -6.07 17.44 -0.96
C GLY A 94 -6.35 16.26 -0.04
N SER A 95 -7.21 15.34 -0.47
CA SER A 95 -7.48 14.12 0.27
C SER A 95 -6.16 13.38 0.52
N ARG A 96 -5.86 13.11 1.78
CA ARG A 96 -4.71 12.26 2.15
C ARG A 96 -4.93 10.80 1.79
N ASP A 97 -6.12 10.44 1.30
CA ASP A 97 -6.46 9.06 0.92
C ASP A 97 -5.61 8.58 -0.26
N TRP A 98 -5.29 9.47 -1.20
CA TRP A 98 -4.37 9.16 -2.29
C TRP A 98 -2.97 8.80 -1.76
N GLU A 99 -2.40 9.65 -0.88
CA GLU A 99 -1.08 9.44 -0.30
C GLU A 99 -1.04 8.17 0.57
N ARG A 100 -2.10 7.93 1.35
CA ARG A 100 -2.31 6.72 2.13
C ARG A 100 -2.27 5.46 1.26
N SER A 101 -3.09 5.43 0.21
CA SER A 101 -3.18 4.30 -0.70
C SER A 101 -1.87 4.04 -1.42
N ARG A 102 -1.18 5.11 -1.82
CA ARG A 102 0.12 5.04 -2.47
C ARG A 102 1.21 4.51 -1.55
N LEU A 103 1.30 4.97 -0.31
CA LEU A 103 2.28 4.48 0.68
C LEU A 103 2.06 2.99 0.99
N ALA A 104 0.81 2.56 1.15
CA ALA A 104 0.47 1.16 1.34
C ALA A 104 0.91 0.30 0.13
N ALA A 105 0.67 0.79 -1.08
CA ALA A 105 1.07 0.15 -2.32
C ALA A 105 2.60 0.04 -2.45
N LEU A 106 3.31 1.13 -2.22
CA LEU A 106 4.78 1.16 -2.28
C LEU A 106 5.41 0.24 -1.22
N TYR A 107 4.81 0.18 -0.03
CA TYR A 107 5.28 -0.74 1.00
C TYR A 107 5.07 -2.21 0.63
N ALA A 108 3.91 -2.58 0.08
CA ALA A 108 3.65 -3.93 -0.42
C ALA A 108 4.67 -4.33 -1.52
N LEU A 109 4.97 -3.41 -2.44
CA LEU A 109 6.02 -3.59 -3.45
C LEU A 109 7.41 -3.77 -2.81
N ALA A 110 7.74 -2.95 -1.82
CA ALA A 110 9.02 -3.04 -1.12
C ALA A 110 9.19 -4.36 -0.36
N GLN A 111 8.11 -5.00 0.10
CA GLN A 111 8.13 -6.32 0.73
C GLN A 111 8.20 -7.48 -0.28
N GLY A 112 7.96 -7.21 -1.57
CA GLY A 112 7.85 -8.26 -2.60
C GLY A 112 6.49 -8.97 -2.60
N ASP A 113 5.49 -8.44 -1.89
CA ASP A 113 4.16 -9.03 -1.73
C ASP A 113 3.18 -8.66 -2.84
N ALA A 114 3.65 -7.96 -3.88
CA ALA A 114 2.81 -7.44 -4.95
C ALA A 114 3.07 -8.15 -6.30
N PRO A 115 2.44 -9.32 -6.53
CA PRO A 115 2.61 -10.05 -7.78
C PRO A 115 1.97 -9.33 -8.97
N VAL A 116 0.97 -8.48 -8.73
CA VAL A 116 0.27 -7.72 -9.77
C VAL A 116 0.12 -6.26 -9.35
N VAL A 117 0.52 -5.36 -10.23
CA VAL A 117 0.40 -3.91 -10.10
C VAL A 117 -0.48 -3.39 -11.23
N VAL A 118 -1.44 -2.51 -10.92
CA VAL A 118 -2.24 -1.78 -11.92
C VAL A 118 -2.00 -0.28 -11.70
N ALA A 119 -1.59 0.42 -12.72
CA ALA A 119 -1.12 1.79 -12.56
C ALA A 119 -1.47 2.68 -13.74
N THR A 120 -1.53 3.99 -13.50
CA THR A 120 -1.46 5.01 -14.55
C THR A 120 -0.01 5.41 -14.81
N ALA A 121 0.27 5.99 -15.98
CA ALA A 121 1.62 6.39 -16.36
C ALA A 121 2.20 7.42 -15.37
N ASP A 122 1.43 8.41 -14.99
CA ASP A 122 1.80 9.45 -14.02
C ASP A 122 2.00 8.86 -12.59
N GLY A 123 1.22 7.82 -12.23
CA GLY A 123 1.39 7.07 -10.99
C GLY A 123 2.75 6.38 -10.89
N LEU A 124 3.22 5.77 -12.00
CA LEU A 124 4.52 5.12 -12.07
C LEU A 124 5.70 6.12 -12.21
N MET A 125 5.49 7.23 -12.89
CA MET A 125 6.53 8.25 -13.10
C MET A 125 6.80 9.13 -11.87
N ALA A 126 5.90 9.13 -10.89
CA ALA A 126 6.10 9.90 -9.67
C ALA A 126 7.30 9.36 -8.87
N ARG A 127 8.16 10.27 -8.40
CA ARG A 127 9.27 9.90 -7.51
C ARG A 127 8.73 9.30 -6.22
N THR A 128 9.39 8.27 -5.73
CA THR A 128 9.00 7.51 -4.54
C THR A 128 10.14 7.46 -3.53
N LEU A 129 9.80 7.14 -2.28
CA LEU A 129 10.81 6.76 -1.29
C LEU A 129 11.50 5.46 -1.73
N PRO A 130 12.84 5.36 -1.54
CA PRO A 130 13.53 4.11 -1.77
C PRO A 130 12.94 2.96 -0.92
N PRO A 131 12.90 1.71 -1.44
CA PRO A 131 12.35 0.56 -0.71
C PRO A 131 13.02 0.36 0.66
N GLU A 132 14.31 0.58 0.77
CA GLU A 132 15.07 0.47 2.02
C GLU A 132 14.62 1.51 3.04
N THR A 133 14.36 2.74 2.60
CA THR A 133 13.85 3.83 3.46
C THR A 133 12.44 3.50 3.94
N LEU A 134 11.56 3.00 3.06
CA LEU A 134 10.22 2.58 3.47
C LEU A 134 10.25 1.46 4.51
N ARG A 135 11.16 0.49 4.36
CA ARG A 135 11.32 -0.61 5.33
C ARG A 135 11.89 -0.12 6.65
N SER A 136 12.88 0.77 6.63
CA SER A 136 13.54 1.27 7.85
C SER A 136 12.65 2.20 8.67
N LEU A 137 11.72 2.91 8.02
CA LEU A 137 10.76 3.80 8.68
C LEU A 137 9.50 3.07 9.17
N ALA A 138 9.29 1.82 8.74
CA ALA A 138 8.17 1.02 9.21
C ALA A 138 8.45 0.48 10.62
N ILE A 139 7.55 0.79 11.56
CA ILE A 139 7.63 0.35 12.95
C ILE A 139 6.67 -0.83 13.13
N THR A 140 7.12 -1.90 13.78
CA THR A 140 6.24 -3.00 14.19
C THR A 140 6.09 -2.95 15.70
N LEU A 141 4.83 -2.89 16.17
CA LEU A 141 4.47 -2.96 17.58
C LEU A 141 3.76 -4.29 17.82
N GLU A 142 4.11 -4.97 18.91
CA GLU A 142 3.54 -6.27 19.29
C GLU A 142 3.31 -6.30 20.80
N VAL A 143 2.23 -6.94 21.24
CA VAL A 143 1.97 -7.17 22.67
C VAL A 143 3.10 -7.99 23.28
N GLY A 144 3.64 -7.56 24.42
CA GLY A 144 4.82 -8.12 25.06
C GLY A 144 6.15 -7.59 24.47
N GLY A 145 6.09 -6.78 23.42
CA GLY A 145 7.28 -6.11 22.87
C GLY A 145 7.73 -4.95 23.75
N GLN A 146 9.03 -4.66 23.71
CA GLN A 146 9.60 -3.53 24.45
C GLN A 146 9.91 -2.36 23.52
N ALA A 147 9.52 -1.16 23.94
CA ALA A 147 9.81 0.07 23.22
C ALA A 147 9.71 1.27 24.17
N GLU A 148 10.73 2.11 24.18
CA GLU A 148 10.75 3.35 24.94
C GLU A 148 9.86 4.39 24.24
N LEU A 149 8.87 4.93 24.96
CA LEU A 149 7.83 5.82 24.43
C LEU A 149 8.39 7.11 23.80
N GLY A 150 9.46 7.68 24.38
CA GLY A 150 10.10 8.87 23.84
C GLY A 150 10.78 8.59 22.50
N ALA A 151 11.49 7.48 22.40
CA ALA A 151 12.13 7.05 21.15
C ALA A 151 11.08 6.74 20.06
N LEU A 152 9.95 6.10 20.41
CA LEU A 152 8.84 5.89 19.50
C LEU A 152 8.23 7.20 18.99
N ALA A 153 8.06 8.19 19.86
CA ALA A 153 7.56 9.50 19.48
C ALA A 153 8.48 10.20 18.47
N GLU A 154 9.81 10.13 18.67
CA GLU A 154 10.79 10.68 17.75
C GLU A 154 10.78 9.93 16.39
N GLN A 155 10.68 8.61 16.41
CA GLN A 155 10.56 7.81 15.20
C GLN A 155 9.28 8.16 14.41
N LEU A 156 8.14 8.33 15.08
CA LEU A 156 6.88 8.73 14.45
C LEU A 156 6.99 10.14 13.84
N LEU A 157 7.59 11.10 14.54
CA LEU A 157 7.84 12.44 14.00
C LEU A 157 8.72 12.38 12.74
N SER A 158 9.79 11.59 12.79
CA SER A 158 10.70 11.38 11.65
C SER A 158 10.01 10.68 10.47
N ALA A 159 9.03 9.83 10.75
CA ALA A 159 8.18 9.16 9.76
C ALA A 159 7.02 10.04 9.24
N GLY A 160 7.00 11.33 9.60
CA GLY A 160 6.03 12.30 9.09
C GLY A 160 4.70 12.37 9.83
N TYR A 161 4.58 11.74 11.01
CA TYR A 161 3.38 11.84 11.84
C TYR A 161 3.28 13.19 12.54
N THR A 162 2.06 13.64 12.74
CA THR A 162 1.75 14.84 13.53
C THR A 162 1.31 14.43 14.92
N ARG A 163 1.98 14.98 15.94
CA ARG A 163 1.56 14.79 17.33
C ARG A 163 0.33 15.65 17.62
N CYS A 164 -0.67 15.06 18.26
CA CYS A 164 -1.92 15.71 18.63
C CYS A 164 -2.33 15.29 20.06
N GLU A 165 -3.37 15.93 20.59
CA GLU A 165 -3.95 15.54 21.88
C GLU A 165 -4.84 14.29 21.75
N GLN A 166 -5.52 14.17 20.62
CA GLN A 166 -6.42 13.08 20.29
C GLN A 166 -6.29 12.72 18.82
N VAL A 167 -6.18 11.41 18.53
CA VAL A 167 -6.06 10.90 17.16
C VAL A 167 -7.45 10.86 16.52
N GLU A 168 -7.61 11.62 15.44
CA GLU A 168 -8.85 11.73 14.65
C GLU A 168 -8.66 11.32 13.20
N GLY A 169 -7.42 11.33 12.69
CA GLY A 169 -7.10 11.08 11.30
C GLY A 169 -5.79 10.32 11.07
N VAL A 170 -5.65 9.79 9.86
CA VAL A 170 -4.44 9.10 9.42
C VAL A 170 -3.23 10.02 9.47
N GLY A 171 -2.07 9.49 9.89
CA GLY A 171 -0.84 10.25 10.05
C GLY A 171 -0.76 11.05 11.35
N GLN A 172 -1.65 10.80 12.29
CA GLN A 172 -1.62 11.38 13.62
C GLN A 172 -1.21 10.36 14.68
N PHE A 173 -0.59 10.85 15.75
CA PHE A 173 -0.35 10.09 16.97
C PHE A 173 -0.54 10.95 18.21
N ALA A 174 -0.92 10.34 19.31
CA ALA A 174 -1.05 10.96 20.63
C ALA A 174 -0.31 10.13 21.66
N LEU A 175 0.36 10.81 22.59
CA LEU A 175 1.07 10.18 23.71
C LEU A 175 0.57 10.80 25.01
N ARG A 176 -0.04 9.98 25.88
CA ARG A 176 -0.64 10.39 27.15
C ARG A 176 -0.28 9.40 28.25
N GLY A 177 0.65 9.78 29.12
CA GLY A 177 1.16 8.85 30.13
C GLY A 177 1.79 7.62 29.48
N GLY A 178 1.35 6.42 29.85
CA GLY A 178 1.77 5.14 29.27
C GLY A 178 0.92 4.70 28.07
N ILE A 179 0.24 5.61 27.34
CA ILE A 179 -0.64 5.26 26.22
C ILE A 179 -0.15 5.94 24.95
N LEU A 180 0.09 5.14 23.91
CA LEU A 180 0.34 5.59 22.54
C LEU A 180 -0.87 5.25 21.66
N ASP A 181 -1.49 6.29 21.09
CA ASP A 181 -2.49 6.17 20.04
C ASP A 181 -1.84 6.53 18.70
N VAL A 182 -2.03 5.72 17.65
CA VAL A 182 -1.46 5.99 16.34
C VAL A 182 -2.39 5.53 15.20
N PHE A 183 -2.49 6.33 14.13
CA PHE A 183 -3.28 6.00 12.95
C PHE A 183 -2.41 5.93 11.71
N SER A 184 -1.97 4.71 11.38
CA SER A 184 -1.11 4.44 10.23
C SER A 184 -1.91 4.36 8.91
N PRO A 185 -1.29 4.72 7.76
CA PRO A 185 -1.89 4.55 6.43
C PRO A 185 -2.39 3.14 6.10
N LEU A 186 -1.80 2.09 6.68
CA LEU A 186 -2.24 0.70 6.48
C LEU A 186 -3.53 0.33 7.21
N MET A 187 -3.98 1.16 8.13
CA MET A 187 -5.04 0.80 9.06
C MET A 187 -6.36 1.44 8.68
N ASP A 188 -7.46 0.70 8.89
CA ASP A 188 -8.82 1.25 8.77
C ASP A 188 -9.25 1.99 10.05
N GLN A 189 -8.62 1.66 11.17
CA GLN A 189 -8.85 2.28 12.48
C GLN A 189 -7.51 2.53 13.17
N PRO A 190 -7.40 3.60 14.00
CA PRO A 190 -6.23 3.81 14.82
C PRO A 190 -6.05 2.70 15.86
N VAL A 191 -4.83 2.52 16.31
CA VAL A 191 -4.45 1.55 17.35
C VAL A 191 -4.01 2.30 18.59
N ARG A 192 -4.48 1.85 19.75
CA ARG A 192 -4.06 2.24 21.08
C ARG A 192 -3.18 1.15 21.65
N CYS A 193 -1.97 1.52 22.05
CA CYS A 193 -1.01 0.68 22.76
C CYS A 193 -0.90 1.17 24.20
N GLU A 194 -1.17 0.31 25.15
CA GLU A 194 -1.04 0.58 26.58
C GLU A 194 0.28 -0.02 27.07
N PHE A 195 1.10 0.79 27.72
CA PHE A 195 2.42 0.42 28.18
C PHE A 195 2.45 0.28 29.70
N PHE A 196 3.14 -0.75 30.17
CA PHE A 196 3.61 -0.87 31.54
C PHE A 196 5.15 -0.72 31.51
N ASP A 197 5.66 0.40 32.01
CA ASP A 197 7.03 0.86 31.76
C ASP A 197 7.32 0.90 30.24
N ASP A 198 8.28 0.13 29.74
CA ASP A 198 8.66 0.05 28.33
C ASP A 198 8.05 -1.16 27.62
N GLU A 199 7.23 -1.98 28.28
CA GLU A 199 6.57 -3.13 27.70
C GLU A 199 5.16 -2.81 27.23
N ILE A 200 4.78 -3.26 26.03
CA ILE A 200 3.41 -3.14 25.50
C ILE A 200 2.54 -4.22 26.15
N ASP A 201 1.76 -3.81 27.16
CA ASP A 201 0.86 -4.69 27.91
C ASP A 201 -0.37 -5.07 27.08
N SER A 202 -0.97 -4.12 26.41
CA SER A 202 -2.15 -4.38 25.58
C SER A 202 -2.21 -3.48 24.35
N MET A 203 -2.88 -4.00 23.29
CA MET A 203 -3.15 -3.25 22.08
C MET A 203 -4.59 -3.44 21.61
N GLY A 204 -5.19 -2.37 21.04
CA GLY A 204 -6.52 -2.45 20.48
C GLY A 204 -6.82 -1.38 19.45
N ALA A 205 -7.56 -1.76 18.42
CA ALA A 205 -8.14 -0.80 17.51
C ALA A 205 -9.26 -0.03 18.20
N PHE A 206 -9.44 1.24 17.86
CA PHE A 206 -10.49 2.07 18.41
C PHE A 206 -11.14 2.97 17.35
N ASP A 207 -12.35 3.39 17.62
CA ASP A 207 -13.08 4.33 16.77
C ASP A 207 -12.62 5.76 17.06
N PRO A 208 -12.11 6.51 16.05
CA PRO A 208 -11.56 7.85 16.27
C PRO A 208 -12.58 8.89 16.71
N GLY A 209 -13.87 8.72 16.36
CA GLY A 209 -14.92 9.65 16.74
C GLY A 209 -15.39 9.46 18.19
N THR A 210 -15.50 8.21 18.65
CA THR A 210 -15.96 7.89 20.01
C THR A 210 -14.83 7.60 20.99
N GLN A 211 -13.61 7.39 20.49
CA GLN A 211 -12.41 6.99 21.25
C GLN A 211 -12.55 5.66 21.99
N ARG A 212 -13.55 4.86 21.65
CA ARG A 212 -13.81 3.57 22.29
C ARG A 212 -13.11 2.44 21.54
N ARG A 213 -12.50 1.54 22.30
CA ARG A 213 -11.90 0.30 21.77
C ARG A 213 -12.95 -0.53 21.06
N THR A 214 -12.65 -0.96 19.83
CA THR A 214 -13.54 -1.76 18.98
C THR A 214 -13.13 -3.23 18.97
N ARG A 215 -11.83 -3.52 18.97
CA ARG A 215 -11.30 -4.89 18.98
C ARG A 215 -9.89 -4.92 19.57
N ASN A 216 -9.49 -6.09 20.08
CA ASN A 216 -8.11 -6.34 20.47
C ASN A 216 -7.26 -6.67 19.24
N VAL A 217 -6.01 -6.24 19.24
CA VAL A 217 -5.00 -6.60 18.26
C VAL A 217 -3.72 -7.03 18.97
N SER A 218 -3.02 -8.01 18.43
CA SER A 218 -1.77 -8.52 19.00
C SER A 218 -0.53 -7.86 18.39
N SER A 219 -0.66 -7.32 17.18
CA SER A 219 0.41 -6.62 16.50
C SER A 219 -0.13 -5.52 15.59
N ALA A 220 0.69 -4.51 15.33
CA ALA A 220 0.38 -3.40 14.44
C ALA A 220 1.62 -2.98 13.68
N ARG A 221 1.48 -2.77 12.36
CA ARG A 221 2.54 -2.23 11.53
C ARG A 221 2.24 -0.78 11.16
N ILE A 222 3.13 0.09 11.55
CA ILE A 222 3.03 1.53 11.37
C ILE A 222 3.90 1.91 10.18
N LEU A 223 3.32 2.42 9.10
CA LEU A 223 4.05 2.96 7.94
C LEU A 223 4.35 4.45 8.13
N PRO A 224 5.30 5.01 7.35
CA PRO A 224 5.43 6.46 7.26
C PRO A 224 4.09 7.12 6.94
N ALA A 225 3.85 8.29 7.52
CA ALA A 225 2.60 9.05 7.33
C ALA A 225 2.60 9.90 6.05
N ALA A 226 3.76 10.14 5.47
CA ALA A 226 3.94 10.93 4.25
C ALA A 226 5.04 10.33 3.36
N GLU A 227 4.88 10.48 2.04
CA GLU A 227 5.90 10.09 1.06
C GLU A 227 7.04 11.12 0.99
N VAL A 228 6.71 12.40 1.24
CA VAL A 228 7.69 13.47 1.37
C VAL A 228 7.94 13.70 2.85
N LEU A 229 9.04 13.16 3.34
CA LEU A 229 9.46 13.37 4.72
C LEU A 229 10.22 14.70 4.82
N PRO A 230 10.02 15.49 5.89
CA PRO A 230 10.91 16.57 6.20
C PRO A 230 12.26 15.96 6.59
N LEU A 231 13.12 15.75 5.59
CA LEU A 231 14.54 15.52 5.85
C LEU A 231 14.98 16.69 6.72
N SER A 232 15.44 16.40 7.93
CA SER A 232 15.76 17.41 8.92
C SER A 232 16.58 18.54 8.26
N LEU A 233 16.04 19.74 8.28
CA LEU A 233 16.70 20.98 7.82
C LEU A 233 17.90 21.36 8.70
N ILE A 234 18.58 20.38 9.26
CA ILE A 234 19.76 20.56 10.10
C ILE A 234 20.99 20.09 9.31
N HIS A 235 21.23 20.66 8.16
CA HIS A 235 22.55 20.74 7.53
C HIS A 235 22.49 21.74 6.37
N ILE A 236 22.25 22.99 6.69
CA ILE A 236 22.76 24.13 5.91
C ILE A 236 23.55 25.02 6.87
#